data_87da0075853eda99ecb0c1b74e0077e4
#
_entry.id   87da0075853eda99ecb0c1b74e0077e4
#
_cell.length_a   1.000
_cell.length_b   1.000
_cell.length_c   1.000
_cell.angle_alpha   90.00
_cell.angle_beta   90.00
_cell.angle_gamma   90.00
#
_symmetry.space_group_name_H-M   'P 1'
#
loop_
_entity.id
_entity.type
_entity.pdbx_description
1 polymer ?
#
loop_
_entity_poly.entity_id
_entity_poly.type
_entity_poly.pdbx_seq_one_letter_code
_entity_poly.pdbx_strand_id
1 'polypeptide(L)'
;MAKPKLIYALAKVIIAAAWADGEIAHDEINSLKDLLFRLPNLEARDWATLEIYTDSPIDADERARLVEELITAMATRADKKLALEALDDLIHADGDIPEAEEKVAQEIKTAIENANTSAIGGLGRLISGSLRRRSAVIANAPNREEDLDDFVRNRVYYGVRRRLGEAENVPDLPESELRKLSLAGALMARVAHVDREVTEGELGAMVDALQRHWQVTEEEANIVAEVAISVVGANMDFYRSAREFFSATDAQERVRFLDVLFAVADGDGKVSTPETEFIRSIANNLKLTHRQFIDAKIKIPRERRSS
;
A
#
# COMPACT_ATOMS: atom_id res chain seq x y z
N MET A 1 23.43 -16.91 -19.88
CA MET A 1 22.52 -17.00 -18.71
C MET A 1 22.20 -15.58 -18.25
N ALA A 2 20.93 -15.21 -18.15
CA ALA A 2 20.53 -13.91 -17.66
C ALA A 2 20.97 -13.75 -16.19
N LYS A 3 21.42 -12.55 -15.83
CA LYS A 3 21.92 -12.28 -14.47
C LYS A 3 20.73 -12.25 -13.50
N PRO A 4 20.81 -12.84 -12.29
CA PRO A 4 19.70 -12.82 -11.32
C PRO A 4 19.14 -11.42 -11.05
N LYS A 5 20.01 -10.41 -10.93
CA LYS A 5 19.60 -9.00 -10.75
C LYS A 5 18.73 -8.44 -11.89
N LEU A 6 19.00 -8.83 -13.14
CA LEU A 6 18.22 -8.40 -14.29
C LEU A 6 16.81 -9.00 -14.24
N ILE A 7 16.72 -10.30 -13.96
CA ILE A 7 15.44 -11.02 -13.91
C ILE A 7 14.58 -10.47 -12.78
N TYR A 8 15.18 -10.21 -11.63
CA TYR A 8 14.46 -9.63 -10.49
C TYR A 8 13.96 -8.21 -10.79
N ALA A 9 14.79 -7.35 -11.38
CA ALA A 9 14.37 -6.01 -11.80
C ALA A 9 13.26 -6.07 -12.87
N LEU A 10 13.34 -7.02 -13.81
CA LEU A 10 12.32 -7.26 -14.82
C LEU A 10 10.98 -7.68 -14.18
N ALA A 11 11.00 -8.61 -13.23
CA ALA A 11 9.83 -9.04 -12.50
C ALA A 11 9.12 -7.86 -11.80
N LYS A 12 9.88 -6.98 -11.14
CA LYS A 12 9.32 -5.76 -10.51
C LYS A 12 8.66 -4.82 -11.51
N VAL A 13 9.28 -4.64 -12.68
CA VAL A 13 8.72 -3.78 -13.75
C VAL A 13 7.45 -4.37 -14.35
N ILE A 14 7.37 -5.68 -14.51
CA ILE A 14 6.16 -6.39 -14.95
C ILE A 14 5.02 -6.16 -13.94
N ILE A 15 5.28 -6.34 -12.64
CA ILE A 15 4.30 -6.07 -11.59
C ILE A 15 3.90 -4.59 -11.60
N ALA A 16 4.85 -3.67 -11.79
CA ALA A 16 4.56 -2.24 -11.83
C ALA A 16 3.74 -1.82 -13.06
N ALA A 17 3.80 -2.57 -14.15
CA ALA A 17 2.93 -2.35 -15.31
C ALA A 17 1.49 -2.80 -15.02
N ALA A 18 1.30 -3.93 -14.37
CA ALA A 18 -0.01 -4.42 -13.95
C ALA A 18 -0.73 -3.51 -12.94
N TRP A 19 -0.02 -2.65 -12.22
CA TRP A 19 -0.59 -1.61 -11.36
C TRP A 19 -0.92 -0.29 -12.09
N ALA A 20 -1.02 -0.28 -13.40
CA ALA A 20 -1.15 0.96 -14.17
C ALA A 20 -2.45 1.72 -13.92
N ASP A 21 -3.54 1.02 -13.67
CA ASP A 21 -4.86 1.56 -13.34
C ASP A 21 -5.13 1.68 -11.83
N GLY A 22 -4.17 1.23 -11.00
CA GLY A 22 -4.22 1.30 -9.54
C GLY A 22 -4.80 0.07 -8.85
N GLU A 23 -5.26 -0.94 -9.60
CA GLU A 23 -5.80 -2.19 -9.09
C GLU A 23 -5.19 -3.37 -9.88
N ILE A 24 -5.05 -4.53 -9.26
CA ILE A 24 -4.77 -5.81 -9.93
C ILE A 24 -5.90 -6.76 -9.56
N ALA A 25 -6.68 -7.18 -10.54
CA ALA A 25 -7.77 -8.12 -10.34
C ALA A 25 -7.23 -9.50 -9.92
N HIS A 26 -8.09 -10.32 -9.30
CA HIS A 26 -7.66 -11.62 -8.72
C HIS A 26 -7.21 -12.63 -9.77
N ASP A 27 -7.81 -12.61 -10.94
CA ASP A 27 -7.44 -13.39 -12.13
C ASP A 27 -6.16 -12.87 -12.78
N GLU A 28 -5.95 -11.55 -12.82
CA GLU A 28 -4.70 -10.92 -13.26
C GLU A 28 -3.51 -11.30 -12.38
N ILE A 29 -3.70 -11.40 -11.05
CA ILE A 29 -2.65 -11.89 -10.15
C ILE A 29 -2.19 -13.30 -10.53
N ASN A 30 -3.09 -14.18 -10.96
CA ASN A 30 -2.73 -15.54 -11.35
C ASN A 30 -1.97 -15.55 -12.68
N SER A 31 -2.43 -14.79 -13.67
CA SER A 31 -1.74 -14.62 -14.96
C SER A 31 -0.37 -13.99 -14.77
N LEU A 32 -0.27 -12.96 -13.92
CA LEU A 32 0.99 -12.32 -13.55
C LEU A 32 1.97 -13.31 -12.90
N LYS A 33 1.49 -14.12 -11.95
CA LYS A 33 2.30 -15.17 -11.32
C LYS A 33 2.79 -16.19 -12.35
N ASP A 34 1.94 -16.62 -13.26
CA ASP A 34 2.30 -17.54 -14.34
C ASP A 34 3.39 -16.96 -15.24
N LEU A 35 3.29 -15.69 -15.61
CA LEU A 35 4.29 -14.98 -16.38
C LEU A 35 5.63 -14.89 -15.62
N LEU A 36 5.58 -14.52 -14.35
CA LEU A 36 6.78 -14.45 -13.49
C LEU A 36 7.43 -15.80 -13.30
N PHE A 37 6.65 -16.90 -13.23
CA PHE A 37 7.20 -18.28 -13.16
C PHE A 37 7.98 -18.69 -14.41
N ARG A 38 7.69 -18.10 -15.56
CA ARG A 38 8.44 -18.35 -16.81
C ARG A 38 9.79 -17.64 -16.86
N LEU A 39 9.99 -16.63 -15.99
CA LEU A 39 11.28 -15.94 -15.90
C LEU A 39 12.35 -16.88 -15.32
N PRO A 40 13.52 -16.98 -15.96
CA PRO A 40 14.57 -17.89 -15.51
C PRO A 40 15.24 -17.36 -14.23
N ASN A 41 15.62 -18.28 -13.31
CA ASN A 41 16.46 -18.01 -12.14
C ASN A 41 15.84 -17.09 -11.06
N LEU A 42 14.52 -17.05 -10.90
CA LEU A 42 13.88 -16.52 -9.71
C LEU A 42 13.98 -17.55 -8.58
N GLU A 43 14.51 -17.15 -7.44
CA GLU A 43 14.63 -17.99 -6.24
C GLU A 43 13.47 -17.74 -5.27
N ALA A 44 13.24 -18.68 -4.33
CA ALA A 44 12.15 -18.56 -3.35
C ALA A 44 12.19 -17.27 -2.51
N ARG A 45 13.41 -16.78 -2.21
CA ARG A 45 13.59 -15.49 -1.52
C ARG A 45 13.16 -14.29 -2.37
N ASP A 46 13.38 -14.37 -3.70
CA ASP A 46 12.98 -13.29 -4.61
C ASP A 46 11.45 -13.20 -4.67
N TRP A 47 10.76 -14.33 -4.63
CA TRP A 47 9.30 -14.40 -4.55
C TRP A 47 8.76 -13.71 -3.32
N ALA A 48 9.34 -13.95 -2.14
CA ALA A 48 8.91 -13.30 -0.90
C ALA A 48 9.04 -11.78 -0.98
N THR A 49 10.06 -11.27 -1.69
CA THR A 49 10.21 -9.83 -1.89
C THR A 49 9.27 -9.30 -2.99
N LEU A 50 9.01 -10.07 -4.06
CA LEU A 50 8.08 -9.69 -5.11
C LEU A 50 6.63 -9.61 -4.62
N GLU A 51 6.25 -10.38 -3.59
CA GLU A 51 4.92 -10.29 -2.96
C GLU A 51 4.61 -8.87 -2.46
N ILE A 52 5.62 -8.11 -2.00
CA ILE A 52 5.42 -6.72 -1.57
C ILE A 52 4.94 -5.83 -2.72
N TYR A 53 5.41 -6.12 -3.93
CA TYR A 53 5.03 -5.39 -5.12
C TYR A 53 3.67 -5.83 -5.67
N THR A 54 3.26 -7.08 -5.45
CA THR A 54 1.92 -7.57 -5.83
C THR A 54 0.84 -7.18 -4.83
N ASP A 55 1.19 -7.00 -3.56
CA ASP A 55 0.24 -6.74 -2.47
C ASP A 55 -0.11 -5.25 -2.30
N SER A 56 0.59 -4.35 -2.97
CA SER A 56 0.35 -2.92 -2.82
C SER A 56 0.64 -2.16 -4.10
N PRO A 57 -0.24 -1.22 -4.45
CA PRO A 57 -0.12 -0.45 -5.68
C PRO A 57 1.24 0.24 -5.83
N ILE A 58 1.70 0.38 -7.07
CA ILE A 58 2.97 1.01 -7.43
C ILE A 58 2.64 2.31 -8.16
N ASP A 59 3.03 3.44 -7.57
CA ASP A 59 2.82 4.74 -8.19
C ASP A 59 3.75 5.00 -9.39
N ALA A 60 3.49 6.11 -10.11
CA ALA A 60 4.25 6.47 -11.30
C ALA A 60 5.73 6.74 -11.01
N ASP A 61 6.06 7.27 -9.84
CA ASP A 61 7.42 7.63 -9.46
C ASP A 61 8.23 6.39 -9.08
N GLU A 62 7.63 5.50 -8.30
CA GLU A 62 8.22 4.20 -7.98
C GLU A 62 8.39 3.37 -9.25
N ARG A 63 7.40 3.32 -10.13
CA ARG A 63 7.48 2.65 -11.42
C ARG A 63 8.64 3.20 -12.27
N ALA A 64 8.80 4.52 -12.34
CA ALA A 64 9.92 5.13 -13.05
C ALA A 64 11.27 4.72 -12.47
N ARG A 65 11.39 4.61 -11.14
CA ARG A 65 12.58 4.11 -10.46
C ARG A 65 12.89 2.65 -10.82
N LEU A 66 11.87 1.79 -10.80
CA LEU A 66 12.01 0.37 -11.15
C LEU A 66 12.44 0.18 -12.62
N VAL A 67 11.92 0.98 -13.53
CA VAL A 67 12.33 0.98 -14.95
C VAL A 67 13.79 1.42 -15.10
N GLU A 68 14.25 2.44 -14.36
CA GLU A 68 15.65 2.86 -14.38
C GLU A 68 16.58 1.78 -13.80
N GLU A 69 16.15 1.09 -12.75
CA GLU A 69 16.87 -0.05 -12.18
C GLU A 69 17.01 -1.19 -13.21
N LEU A 70 15.94 -1.53 -13.93
CA LEU A 70 15.96 -2.51 -15.00
C LEU A 70 16.93 -2.09 -16.11
N ILE A 71 16.84 -0.85 -16.59
CA ILE A 71 17.73 -0.32 -17.64
C ILE A 71 19.20 -0.40 -17.19
N THR A 72 19.48 -0.09 -15.94
CA THR A 72 20.84 -0.16 -15.37
C THR A 72 21.33 -1.61 -15.26
N ALA A 73 20.44 -2.55 -15.01
CA ALA A 73 20.76 -3.98 -14.92
C ALA A 73 21.03 -4.61 -16.30
N MET A 74 20.49 -4.04 -17.38
CA MET A 74 20.71 -4.52 -18.75
C MET A 74 22.12 -4.17 -19.23
N ALA A 75 22.95 -5.19 -19.48
CA ALA A 75 24.34 -5.02 -19.94
C ALA A 75 24.53 -5.39 -21.41
N THR A 76 23.64 -6.19 -22.00
CA THR A 76 23.80 -6.76 -23.35
C THR A 76 22.54 -6.58 -24.20
N ARG A 77 22.68 -6.74 -25.51
CA ARG A 77 21.53 -6.79 -26.45
C ARG A 77 20.58 -7.96 -26.14
N ALA A 78 21.09 -9.05 -25.60
CA ALA A 78 20.31 -10.21 -25.21
C ALA A 78 19.44 -9.88 -23.97
N ASP A 79 19.97 -9.12 -23.00
CA ASP A 79 19.24 -8.66 -21.83
C ASP A 79 18.07 -7.76 -22.26
N LYS A 80 18.34 -6.84 -23.19
CA LYS A 80 17.33 -5.93 -23.75
C LYS A 80 16.23 -6.70 -24.49
N LYS A 81 16.62 -7.69 -25.30
CA LYS A 81 15.67 -8.53 -26.02
C LYS A 81 14.76 -9.29 -25.05
N LEU A 82 15.34 -9.92 -24.02
CA LEU A 82 14.58 -10.63 -22.98
C LEU A 82 13.57 -9.72 -22.28
N ALA A 83 13.95 -8.50 -21.92
CA ALA A 83 13.05 -7.55 -21.26
C ALA A 83 11.89 -7.14 -22.17
N LEU A 84 12.14 -6.91 -23.47
CA LEU A 84 11.09 -6.55 -24.43
C LEU A 84 10.15 -7.73 -24.69
N GLU A 85 10.66 -8.96 -24.83
CA GLU A 85 9.86 -10.17 -25.02
C GLU A 85 8.94 -10.42 -23.81
N ALA A 86 9.44 -10.27 -22.58
CA ALA A 86 8.63 -10.46 -21.39
C ALA A 86 7.50 -9.40 -21.24
N LEU A 87 7.76 -8.16 -21.66
CA LEU A 87 6.72 -7.12 -21.71
C LEU A 87 5.72 -7.36 -22.85
N ASP A 88 6.16 -7.91 -23.98
CA ASP A 88 5.25 -8.33 -25.05
C ASP A 88 4.35 -9.49 -24.59
N ASP A 89 4.92 -10.45 -23.85
CA ASP A 89 4.16 -11.56 -23.27
C ASP A 89 3.13 -11.04 -22.24
N LEU A 90 3.44 -10.01 -21.45
CA LEU A 90 2.48 -9.36 -20.57
C LEU A 90 1.31 -8.77 -21.37
N ILE A 91 1.61 -7.99 -22.41
CA ILE A 91 0.58 -7.33 -23.26
C ILE A 91 -0.32 -8.36 -23.98
N HIS A 92 0.16 -9.58 -24.23
CA HIS A 92 -0.60 -10.58 -24.99
C HIS A 92 -1.15 -11.73 -24.14
N ALA A 93 -0.90 -11.73 -22.80
CA ALA A 93 -1.22 -12.88 -21.96
C ALA A 93 -2.72 -13.13 -21.81
N ASP A 94 -3.56 -12.12 -21.77
CA ASP A 94 -4.96 -12.24 -21.35
C ASP A 94 -6.02 -11.76 -22.35
N GLY A 95 -5.66 -11.29 -23.53
CA GLY A 95 -6.63 -10.93 -24.61
C GLY A 95 -7.51 -9.70 -24.34
N ASP A 96 -7.60 -9.24 -23.11
CA ASP A 96 -8.37 -8.06 -22.67
C ASP A 96 -7.58 -7.28 -21.60
N ILE A 97 -6.41 -6.74 -21.97
CA ILE A 97 -5.64 -5.87 -21.08
C ILE A 97 -6.30 -4.49 -21.03
N PRO A 98 -6.49 -3.89 -19.84
CA PRO A 98 -6.94 -2.51 -19.70
C PRO A 98 -6.07 -1.54 -20.51
N GLU A 99 -6.67 -0.58 -21.18
CA GLU A 99 -5.97 0.42 -22.03
C GLU A 99 -4.86 1.14 -21.26
N ALA A 100 -5.05 1.33 -19.94
CA ALA A 100 -4.07 1.94 -19.05
C ALA A 100 -2.79 1.10 -18.91
N GLU A 101 -2.91 -0.21 -18.76
CA GLU A 101 -1.78 -1.13 -18.65
C GLU A 101 -1.02 -1.26 -19.97
N GLU A 102 -1.73 -1.41 -21.10
CA GLU A 102 -1.13 -1.45 -22.43
C GLU A 102 -0.31 -0.18 -22.68
N LYS A 103 -0.86 0.98 -22.35
CA LYS A 103 -0.17 2.26 -22.48
C LYS A 103 1.11 2.32 -21.63
N VAL A 104 1.02 1.91 -20.39
CA VAL A 104 2.19 1.89 -19.47
C VAL A 104 3.23 0.89 -19.94
N ALA A 105 2.84 -0.31 -20.35
CA ALA A 105 3.76 -1.31 -20.89
C ALA A 105 4.46 -0.80 -22.16
N GLN A 106 3.74 -0.10 -23.04
CA GLN A 106 4.31 0.51 -24.24
C GLN A 106 5.27 1.67 -23.93
N GLU A 107 4.97 2.49 -22.91
CA GLU A 107 5.89 3.53 -22.42
C GLU A 107 7.19 2.92 -21.86
N ILE A 108 7.08 1.83 -21.10
CA ILE A 108 8.23 1.07 -20.57
C ILE A 108 9.06 0.47 -21.72
N LYS A 109 8.42 -0.16 -22.71
CA LYS A 109 9.09 -0.69 -23.90
C LYS A 109 9.87 0.40 -24.62
N THR A 110 9.26 1.55 -24.86
CA THR A 110 9.89 2.71 -25.49
C THR A 110 11.11 3.19 -24.69
N ALA A 111 11.03 3.23 -23.36
CA ALA A 111 12.15 3.59 -22.50
C ALA A 111 13.32 2.58 -22.63
N ILE A 112 13.00 1.27 -22.65
CA ILE A 112 13.98 0.20 -22.84
C ILE A 112 14.61 0.26 -24.24
N GLU A 113 13.83 0.47 -25.29
CA GLU A 113 14.30 0.59 -26.67
C GLU A 113 15.28 1.75 -26.86
N ASN A 114 15.01 2.88 -26.22
CA ASN A 114 15.86 4.07 -26.26
C ASN A 114 17.10 3.94 -25.36
N ALA A 115 17.15 2.97 -24.46
CA ALA A 115 18.30 2.72 -23.61
C ALA A 115 19.49 2.19 -24.43
N ASN A 116 20.61 2.91 -24.36
CA ASN A 116 21.83 2.58 -25.13
C ASN A 116 22.69 1.59 -24.32
N THR A 117 22.65 0.32 -24.69
CA THR A 117 23.45 -0.75 -24.04
C THR A 117 24.98 -0.61 -24.23
N SER A 118 25.42 0.36 -25.03
CA SER A 118 26.83 0.61 -25.33
C SER A 118 27.48 1.74 -24.53
N ALA A 119 26.73 2.44 -23.68
CA ALA A 119 27.16 3.69 -23.02
C ALA A 119 27.01 3.66 -21.49
N ILE A 120 27.50 2.62 -20.84
CA ILE A 120 27.48 2.46 -19.36
C ILE A 120 28.33 3.51 -18.61
N GLY A 121 28.92 4.48 -19.30
CA GLY A 121 29.75 5.55 -18.70
C GLY A 121 29.25 6.98 -18.88
N GLY A 122 28.15 7.22 -19.59
CA GLY A 122 27.77 8.57 -20.01
C GLY A 122 26.30 8.97 -19.91
N LEU A 123 25.44 8.12 -19.38
CA LEU A 123 23.97 8.31 -19.41
C LEU A 123 23.42 9.48 -18.60
N GLY A 124 24.22 10.11 -17.75
CA GLY A 124 23.81 11.32 -17.03
C GLY A 124 23.66 12.58 -17.90
N ARG A 125 23.95 12.56 -19.21
CA ARG A 125 23.98 13.77 -20.05
C ARG A 125 22.98 13.85 -21.20
N LEU A 126 22.27 12.79 -21.54
CA LEU A 126 21.42 12.78 -22.74
C LEU A 126 19.92 12.65 -22.49
N ILE A 127 19.49 12.60 -21.26
CA ILE A 127 18.07 12.63 -20.94
C ILE A 127 17.68 14.07 -20.61
N SER A 128 17.35 14.79 -21.66
CA SER A 128 17.09 16.23 -21.67
C SER A 128 15.88 16.63 -20.82
N GLY A 129 16.06 17.65 -19.99
CA GLY A 129 15.00 18.60 -19.55
C GLY A 129 13.81 18.07 -18.74
N SER A 130 13.07 17.14 -19.23
CA SER A 130 11.90 16.54 -18.55
C SER A 130 12.30 15.53 -17.45
N LEU A 131 13.42 14.85 -17.61
CA LEU A 131 13.94 13.88 -16.62
C LEU A 131 14.73 14.52 -15.47
N ARG A 132 15.19 15.77 -15.60
CA ARG A 132 15.81 16.47 -14.45
C ARG A 132 14.80 16.79 -13.34
N ARG A 133 13.52 17.00 -13.67
CA ARG A 133 12.45 17.06 -12.67
C ARG A 133 12.11 15.68 -12.13
N ARG A 134 12.12 14.63 -12.98
CA ARG A 134 11.93 13.23 -12.59
C ARG A 134 13.08 12.69 -11.73
N SER A 135 14.35 13.09 -11.93
CA SER A 135 15.47 12.57 -11.14
C SER A 135 15.42 12.99 -9.66
N ALA A 136 14.86 14.17 -9.34
CA ALA A 136 14.65 14.58 -7.95
C ALA A 136 13.48 13.80 -7.30
N VAL A 137 12.44 13.51 -8.06
CA VAL A 137 11.29 12.72 -7.65
C VAL A 137 11.68 11.24 -7.47
N ILE A 138 12.41 10.67 -8.44
CA ILE A 138 12.96 9.30 -8.38
C ILE A 138 13.91 9.12 -7.18
N ALA A 139 14.73 10.13 -6.85
CA ALA A 139 15.63 10.07 -5.70
C ALA A 139 14.89 10.05 -4.35
N ASN A 140 13.65 10.54 -4.32
CA ASN A 140 12.78 10.58 -3.14
C ASN A 140 11.68 9.51 -3.19
N ALA A 141 11.61 8.71 -4.28
CA ALA A 141 10.63 7.64 -4.36
C ALA A 141 10.90 6.57 -3.30
N PRO A 142 9.87 6.09 -2.59
CA PRO A 142 10.05 5.09 -1.54
C PRO A 142 10.70 3.83 -2.10
N ASN A 143 11.77 3.37 -1.44
CA ASN A 143 12.41 2.10 -1.76
C ASN A 143 11.90 1.03 -0.79
N ARG A 144 10.89 0.29 -1.19
CA ARG A 144 10.26 -0.78 -0.39
C ARG A 144 11.25 -1.83 0.11
N GLU A 145 12.35 -2.05 -0.60
CA GLU A 145 13.34 -3.07 -0.26
C GLU A 145 14.33 -2.60 0.80
N GLU A 146 14.69 -1.31 0.82
CA GLU A 146 15.55 -0.74 1.86
C GLU A 146 14.84 -0.67 3.20
N ASP A 147 13.55 -0.34 3.17
CA ASP A 147 12.68 -0.24 4.34
C ASP A 147 11.60 -1.32 4.37
N LEU A 148 11.93 -2.53 3.84
CA LEU A 148 10.98 -3.64 3.74
C LEU A 148 10.23 -3.88 5.06
N ASP A 149 10.94 -3.86 6.17
CA ASP A 149 10.38 -4.03 7.50
C ASP A 149 9.42 -2.88 7.87
N ASP A 150 9.76 -1.62 7.55
CA ASP A 150 8.91 -0.46 7.80
C ASP A 150 7.71 -0.46 6.85
N PHE A 151 7.93 -0.80 5.57
CA PHE A 151 6.86 -0.90 4.58
C PHE A 151 5.82 -1.97 4.94
N VAL A 152 6.26 -3.19 5.29
CA VAL A 152 5.35 -4.27 5.72
C VAL A 152 4.57 -3.90 6.99
N ARG A 153 5.20 -3.14 7.88
CA ARG A 153 4.56 -2.67 9.12
C ARG A 153 3.55 -1.55 8.90
N ASN A 154 3.81 -0.69 7.94
CA ASN A 154 3.11 0.58 7.74
C ASN A 154 2.43 0.67 6.36
N ARG A 155 1.89 -0.43 5.85
CA ARG A 155 1.22 -0.49 4.53
C ARG A 155 0.17 0.60 4.34
N VAL A 156 -0.65 0.84 5.37
CA VAL A 156 -1.68 1.89 5.33
C VAL A 156 -1.03 3.26 5.18
N TYR A 157 0.04 3.55 5.94
CA TYR A 157 0.77 4.82 5.82
C TYR A 157 1.29 5.06 4.39
N TYR A 158 1.95 4.07 3.80
CA TYR A 158 2.49 4.21 2.43
C TYR A 158 1.38 4.34 1.38
N GLY A 159 0.27 3.61 1.54
CA GLY A 159 -0.90 3.73 0.68
C GLY A 159 -1.57 5.10 0.80
N VAL A 160 -1.77 5.61 2.02
CA VAL A 160 -2.32 6.95 2.28
C VAL A 160 -1.41 8.03 1.71
N ARG A 161 -0.11 7.99 2.02
CA ARG A 161 0.87 8.95 1.51
C ARG A 161 0.85 9.06 -0.01
N ARG A 162 0.69 7.93 -0.70
CA ARG A 162 0.59 7.91 -2.15
C ARG A 162 -0.69 8.57 -2.65
N ARG A 163 -1.86 8.14 -2.14
CA ARG A 163 -3.17 8.69 -2.54
C ARG A 163 -3.27 10.19 -2.26
N LEU A 164 -2.73 10.65 -1.14
CA LEU A 164 -2.64 12.08 -0.83
C LEU A 164 -1.68 12.82 -1.77
N GLY A 165 -0.58 12.20 -2.20
CA GLY A 165 0.35 12.78 -3.18
C GLY A 165 -0.22 12.91 -4.59
N GLU A 166 -1.25 12.16 -4.94
CA GLU A 166 -2.01 12.24 -6.20
C GLU A 166 -3.16 13.26 -6.13
N ALA A 167 -3.57 13.67 -4.93
CA ALA A 167 -4.62 14.67 -4.73
C ALA A 167 -4.13 16.08 -5.12
N GLU A 168 -5.03 16.90 -5.64
CA GLU A 168 -4.72 18.31 -6.01
C GLU A 168 -4.29 19.16 -4.81
N ASN A 169 -4.73 18.80 -3.60
CA ASN A 169 -4.39 19.47 -2.35
C ASN A 169 -3.66 18.46 -1.44
N VAL A 170 -2.33 18.50 -1.42
CA VAL A 170 -1.52 17.71 -0.48
C VAL A 170 -1.70 18.30 0.93
N PRO A 171 -2.16 17.52 1.94
CA PRO A 171 -2.28 18.02 3.29
C PRO A 171 -0.90 18.33 3.87
N ASP A 172 -0.80 19.46 4.55
CA ASP A 172 0.41 19.89 5.28
C ASP A 172 0.49 19.19 6.65
N LEU A 173 0.39 17.85 6.64
CA LEU A 173 0.50 17.05 7.85
C LEU A 173 1.95 16.60 8.04
N PRO A 174 2.54 16.82 9.23
CA PRO A 174 3.83 16.24 9.56
C PRO A 174 3.82 14.72 9.40
N GLU A 175 4.92 14.14 8.94
CA GLU A 175 5.04 12.69 8.72
C GLU A 175 4.62 11.87 9.95
N SER A 176 4.97 12.34 11.16
CA SER A 176 4.59 11.69 12.42
C SER A 176 3.07 11.64 12.64
N GLU A 177 2.35 12.71 12.26
CA GLU A 177 0.89 12.76 12.38
C GLU A 177 0.23 11.91 11.30
N LEU A 178 0.74 11.91 10.07
CA LEU A 178 0.25 11.04 9.01
C LEU A 178 0.44 9.55 9.35
N ARG A 179 1.59 9.18 9.95
CA ARG A 179 1.82 7.81 10.46
C ARG A 179 0.84 7.45 11.56
N LYS A 180 0.62 8.33 12.53
CA LYS A 180 -0.36 8.13 13.62
C LYS A 180 -1.78 7.95 13.06
N LEU A 181 -2.19 8.80 12.15
CA LEU A 181 -3.48 8.76 11.47
C LEU A 181 -3.67 7.43 10.71
N SER A 182 -2.65 6.99 9.98
CA SER A 182 -2.66 5.73 9.24
C SER A 182 -2.75 4.50 10.15
N LEU A 183 -2.07 4.53 11.30
CA LEU A 183 -2.17 3.48 12.32
C LEU A 183 -3.57 3.44 12.96
N ALA A 184 -4.15 4.60 13.22
CA ALA A 184 -5.53 4.69 13.70
C ALA A 184 -6.52 4.11 12.68
N GLY A 185 -6.39 4.49 11.40
CA GLY A 185 -7.18 3.94 10.30
C GLY A 185 -7.06 2.43 10.19
N ALA A 186 -5.83 1.90 10.28
CA ALA A 186 -5.57 0.46 10.26
C ALA A 186 -6.27 -0.30 11.40
N LEU A 187 -6.21 0.22 12.62
CA LEU A 187 -6.86 -0.40 13.78
C LEU A 187 -8.40 -0.30 13.69
N MET A 188 -8.95 0.82 13.18
CA MET A 188 -10.38 0.97 12.92
C MET A 188 -10.85 0.00 11.84
N ALA A 189 -10.17 -0.06 10.69
CA ALA A 189 -10.50 -0.99 9.62
C ALA A 189 -10.44 -2.45 10.08
N ARG A 190 -9.51 -2.78 10.98
CA ARG A 190 -9.42 -4.13 11.55
C ARG A 190 -10.60 -4.46 12.47
N VAL A 191 -11.17 -3.49 13.18
CA VAL A 191 -12.42 -3.67 13.94
C VAL A 191 -13.58 -3.91 12.98
N ALA A 192 -13.74 -3.08 11.96
CA ALA A 192 -14.79 -3.21 10.94
C ALA A 192 -14.70 -4.55 10.15
N HIS A 193 -13.51 -5.12 9.99
CA HIS A 193 -13.31 -6.42 9.32
C HIS A 193 -13.50 -7.66 10.23
N VAL A 194 -13.91 -7.49 11.48
CA VAL A 194 -14.05 -8.65 12.40
C VAL A 194 -15.10 -9.65 11.92
N ASP A 195 -16.18 -9.20 11.35
CA ASP A 195 -17.27 -10.00 10.81
C ASP A 195 -17.19 -10.27 9.30
N ARG A 196 -16.11 -9.81 8.65
CA ARG A 196 -15.75 -9.99 7.24
C ARG A 196 -16.47 -9.08 6.23
N GLU A 197 -17.39 -8.24 6.63
CA GLU A 197 -18.06 -7.27 5.77
C GLU A 197 -17.95 -5.88 6.40
N VAL A 198 -17.33 -4.94 5.70
CA VAL A 198 -17.30 -3.54 6.12
C VAL A 198 -18.54 -2.87 5.55
N THR A 199 -19.39 -2.35 6.41
CA THR A 199 -20.62 -1.67 6.03
C THR A 199 -20.36 -0.19 5.68
N GLU A 200 -21.26 0.41 4.90
CA GLU A 200 -21.22 1.87 4.65
C GLU A 200 -21.33 2.69 5.96
N GLY A 201 -22.05 2.18 6.95
CA GLY A 201 -22.16 2.79 8.26
C GLY A 201 -20.85 2.82 9.03
N GLU A 202 -20.09 1.72 9.02
CA GLU A 202 -18.76 1.65 9.64
C GLU A 202 -17.75 2.53 8.91
N LEU A 203 -17.77 2.53 7.57
CA LEU A 203 -16.93 3.43 6.77
C LEU A 203 -17.24 4.89 7.12
N GLY A 204 -18.51 5.28 7.14
CA GLY A 204 -18.94 6.62 7.54
C GLY A 204 -18.50 6.98 8.96
N ALA A 205 -18.61 6.02 9.92
CA ALA A 205 -18.15 6.21 11.29
C ALA A 205 -16.62 6.39 11.38
N MET A 206 -15.84 5.67 10.54
CA MET A 206 -14.38 5.86 10.43
C MET A 206 -14.03 7.27 9.95
N VAL A 207 -14.67 7.72 8.85
CA VAL A 207 -14.46 9.06 8.27
C VAL A 207 -14.78 10.14 9.30
N ASP A 208 -15.94 10.07 9.91
CA ASP A 208 -16.39 10.98 10.95
C ASP A 208 -15.44 11.05 12.16
N ALA A 209 -14.90 9.90 12.56
CA ALA A 209 -13.95 9.81 13.66
C ALA A 209 -12.61 10.44 13.31
N LEU A 210 -12.10 10.16 12.09
CA LEU A 210 -10.86 10.75 11.59
C LEU A 210 -10.94 12.27 11.53
N GLN A 211 -12.02 12.83 10.97
CA GLN A 211 -12.23 14.27 10.93
C GLN A 211 -12.24 14.89 12.33
N ARG A 212 -13.04 14.33 13.27
CA ARG A 212 -13.22 14.89 14.61
C ARG A 212 -11.98 14.83 15.49
N HIS A 213 -11.18 13.77 15.38
CA HIS A 213 -10.07 13.54 16.30
C HIS A 213 -8.70 13.98 15.75
N TRP A 214 -8.56 14.04 14.43
CA TRP A 214 -7.29 14.43 13.78
C TRP A 214 -7.40 15.73 12.99
N GLN A 215 -8.59 16.36 12.95
CA GLN A 215 -8.84 17.66 12.29
C GLN A 215 -8.45 17.64 10.79
N VAL A 216 -8.57 16.50 10.16
CA VAL A 216 -8.37 16.33 8.73
C VAL A 216 -9.66 16.67 7.97
N THR A 217 -9.53 17.00 6.69
CA THR A 217 -10.68 17.23 5.81
C THR A 217 -11.46 15.94 5.56
N GLU A 218 -12.66 16.04 5.04
CA GLU A 218 -13.47 14.87 4.66
C GLU A 218 -12.78 14.04 3.57
N GLU A 219 -12.17 14.70 2.60
CA GLU A 219 -11.43 14.05 1.51
C GLU A 219 -10.23 13.23 2.06
N GLU A 220 -9.43 13.83 2.94
CA GLU A 220 -8.31 13.15 3.60
C GLU A 220 -8.77 11.96 4.45
N ALA A 221 -9.86 12.15 5.21
CA ALA A 221 -10.44 11.09 6.02
C ALA A 221 -10.96 9.93 5.18
N ASN A 222 -11.61 10.21 4.05
CA ASN A 222 -12.05 9.18 3.09
C ASN A 222 -10.85 8.40 2.53
N ILE A 223 -9.80 9.09 2.08
CA ILE A 223 -8.59 8.44 1.58
C ILE A 223 -7.99 7.50 2.63
N VAL A 224 -7.86 7.95 3.88
CA VAL A 224 -7.32 7.11 4.96
C VAL A 224 -8.19 5.90 5.23
N ALA A 225 -9.51 6.08 5.29
CA ALA A 225 -10.46 5.00 5.57
C ALA A 225 -10.48 3.97 4.42
N GLU A 226 -10.59 4.41 3.17
CA GLU A 226 -10.58 3.53 1.99
C GLU A 226 -9.27 2.74 1.88
N VAL A 227 -8.12 3.41 2.00
CA VAL A 227 -6.81 2.74 1.98
C VAL A 227 -6.70 1.75 3.14
N ALA A 228 -7.12 2.13 4.35
CA ALA A 228 -7.08 1.23 5.49
C ALA A 228 -7.94 -0.01 5.26
N ILE A 229 -9.16 0.14 4.77
CA ILE A 229 -10.06 -0.98 4.47
C ILE A 229 -9.49 -1.88 3.36
N SER A 230 -8.93 -1.31 2.30
CA SER A 230 -8.38 -2.08 1.18
C SER A 230 -7.11 -2.85 1.54
N VAL A 231 -6.28 -2.30 2.42
CA VAL A 231 -4.98 -2.88 2.81
C VAL A 231 -5.09 -3.84 4.00
N VAL A 232 -6.04 -3.56 4.91
CA VAL A 232 -6.23 -4.34 6.14
C VAL A 232 -7.06 -5.57 5.86
N GLY A 233 -6.42 -6.73 5.82
CA GLY A 233 -7.09 -8.03 5.72
C GLY A 233 -7.10 -8.81 7.05
N ALA A 234 -7.72 -9.99 7.03
CA ALA A 234 -7.81 -10.87 8.20
C ALA A 234 -6.44 -11.26 8.81
N ASN A 235 -5.38 -11.24 8.01
CA ASN A 235 -4.02 -11.67 8.39
C ASN A 235 -3.11 -10.52 8.85
N MET A 236 -3.62 -9.30 9.01
CA MET A 236 -2.82 -8.19 9.50
C MET A 236 -2.36 -8.44 10.95
N ASP A 237 -1.07 -8.23 11.21
CA ASP A 237 -0.52 -8.26 12.57
C ASP A 237 -0.92 -7.00 13.35
N PHE A 238 -2.15 -7.04 13.92
CA PHE A 238 -2.67 -5.92 14.68
C PHE A 238 -1.87 -5.62 15.96
N TYR A 239 -1.18 -6.62 16.54
CA TYR A 239 -0.34 -6.42 17.73
C TYR A 239 0.79 -5.43 17.46
N ARG A 240 1.36 -5.51 16.27
CA ARG A 240 2.41 -4.61 15.83
C ARG A 240 1.86 -3.19 15.65
N SER A 241 0.76 -3.04 14.91
CA SER A 241 0.11 -1.74 14.70
C SER A 241 -0.34 -1.09 16.02
N ALA A 242 -0.90 -1.88 16.95
CA ALA A 242 -1.27 -1.40 18.28
C ALA A 242 -0.05 -0.94 19.09
N ARG A 243 1.09 -1.63 18.98
CA ARG A 243 2.34 -1.21 19.64
C ARG A 243 2.90 0.08 19.07
N GLU A 244 2.89 0.24 17.76
CA GLU A 244 3.36 1.46 17.11
C GLU A 244 2.43 2.63 17.43
N PHE A 245 1.12 2.43 17.40
CA PHE A 245 0.13 3.42 17.84
C PHE A 245 0.31 3.80 19.31
N PHE A 246 0.57 2.82 20.19
CA PHE A 246 0.90 3.09 21.59
C PHE A 246 2.12 4.00 21.73
N SER A 247 3.16 3.79 20.93
CA SER A 247 4.39 4.58 20.98
C SER A 247 4.21 5.99 20.40
N ALA A 248 3.27 6.16 19.45
CA ALA A 248 2.97 7.43 18.79
C ALA A 248 1.93 8.29 19.53
N THR A 249 1.29 7.75 20.60
CA THR A 249 0.16 8.40 21.28
C THR A 249 0.39 8.56 22.77
N ASP A 250 -0.21 9.60 23.35
CA ASP A 250 -0.29 9.77 24.79
C ASP A 250 -1.44 8.98 25.43
N ALA A 251 -1.52 9.01 26.78
CA ALA A 251 -2.53 8.26 27.50
C ALA A 251 -3.97 8.76 27.25
N GLN A 252 -4.14 10.07 27.01
CA GLN A 252 -5.45 10.64 26.76
C GLN A 252 -5.94 10.34 25.34
N GLU A 253 -5.02 10.39 24.36
CA GLU A 253 -5.30 10.00 22.98
C GLU A 253 -5.76 8.54 22.91
N ARG A 254 -5.07 7.63 23.61
CA ARG A 254 -5.44 6.21 23.67
C ARG A 254 -6.83 5.97 24.28
N VAL A 255 -7.17 6.70 25.36
CA VAL A 255 -8.52 6.61 25.96
C VAL A 255 -9.59 7.09 24.98
N ARG A 256 -9.36 8.23 24.31
CA ARG A 256 -10.29 8.74 23.28
C ARG A 256 -10.42 7.77 22.11
N PHE A 257 -9.33 7.11 21.76
CA PHE A 257 -9.34 6.14 20.66
C PHE A 257 -10.22 4.92 20.95
N LEU A 258 -10.41 4.51 22.20
CA LEU A 258 -11.42 3.49 22.54
C LEU A 258 -12.84 3.93 22.18
N ASP A 259 -13.17 5.19 22.40
CA ASP A 259 -14.48 5.73 22.02
C ASP A 259 -14.67 5.66 20.50
N VAL A 260 -13.59 5.96 19.75
CA VAL A 260 -13.59 5.85 18.30
C VAL A 260 -13.81 4.41 17.83
N LEU A 261 -13.11 3.44 18.41
CA LEU A 261 -13.26 2.03 18.04
C LEU A 261 -14.68 1.51 18.29
N PHE A 262 -15.28 1.89 19.40
CA PHE A 262 -16.68 1.55 19.68
C PHE A 262 -17.66 2.29 18.76
N ALA A 263 -17.38 3.53 18.36
CA ALA A 263 -18.23 4.27 17.40
C ALA A 263 -18.16 3.63 16.00
N VAL A 264 -17.00 3.13 15.57
CA VAL A 264 -16.86 2.37 14.31
C VAL A 264 -17.66 1.08 14.38
N ALA A 265 -17.50 0.29 15.44
CA ALA A 265 -18.24 -0.96 15.63
C ALA A 265 -19.78 -0.74 15.75
N ASP A 266 -20.25 0.44 16.19
CA ASP A 266 -21.69 0.80 16.24
C ASP A 266 -22.20 1.35 14.89
N GLY A 267 -21.35 1.45 13.88
CA GLY A 267 -21.68 2.05 12.59
C GLY A 267 -22.82 1.36 11.84
N ASP A 268 -22.98 0.05 12.00
CA ASP A 268 -24.10 -0.74 11.49
C ASP A 268 -25.32 -0.76 12.45
N GLY A 269 -25.21 -0.12 13.62
CA GLY A 269 -26.24 -0.03 14.65
C GLY A 269 -26.21 -1.16 15.69
N LYS A 270 -25.19 -2.03 15.68
CA LYS A 270 -25.04 -3.10 16.66
C LYS A 270 -23.58 -3.52 16.84
N VAL A 271 -23.06 -3.38 18.04
CA VAL A 271 -21.73 -3.88 18.40
C VAL A 271 -21.79 -5.36 18.74
N SER A 272 -21.16 -6.20 17.94
CA SER A 272 -21.12 -7.65 18.10
C SER A 272 -20.18 -8.08 19.25
N THR A 273 -20.33 -9.34 19.70
CA THR A 273 -19.41 -9.92 20.69
C THR A 273 -17.97 -10.02 20.15
N PRO A 274 -17.73 -10.52 18.90
CA PRO A 274 -16.39 -10.55 18.32
C PRO A 274 -15.71 -9.18 18.27
N GLU A 275 -16.40 -8.11 17.85
CA GLU A 275 -15.87 -6.75 17.84
C GLU A 275 -15.53 -6.26 19.26
N THR A 276 -16.44 -6.48 20.22
CA THR A 276 -16.20 -6.12 21.62
C THR A 276 -14.92 -6.79 22.15
N GLU A 277 -14.72 -8.07 21.88
CA GLU A 277 -13.52 -8.80 22.32
C GLU A 277 -12.27 -8.36 21.57
N PHE A 278 -12.41 -8.00 20.30
CA PHE A 278 -11.29 -7.48 19.54
C PHE A 278 -10.87 -6.08 20.04
N ILE A 279 -11.83 -5.18 20.28
CA ILE A 279 -11.57 -3.87 20.92
C ILE A 279 -10.92 -4.05 22.29
N ARG A 280 -11.34 -5.06 23.07
CA ARG A 280 -10.70 -5.40 24.35
C ARG A 280 -9.23 -5.78 24.16
N SER A 281 -8.93 -6.56 23.10
CA SER A 281 -7.55 -6.93 22.78
C SER A 281 -6.70 -5.71 22.42
N ILE A 282 -7.25 -4.77 21.64
CA ILE A 282 -6.60 -3.48 21.33
C ILE A 282 -6.37 -2.69 22.63
N ALA A 283 -7.39 -2.55 23.49
CA ALA A 283 -7.27 -1.82 24.75
C ALA A 283 -6.15 -2.37 25.65
N ASN A 284 -6.01 -3.70 25.73
CA ASN A 284 -4.94 -4.35 26.49
C ASN A 284 -3.55 -4.03 25.92
N ASN A 285 -3.41 -4.04 24.58
CA ASN A 285 -2.16 -3.68 23.90
C ASN A 285 -1.81 -2.19 24.07
N LEU A 286 -2.80 -1.33 24.15
CA LEU A 286 -2.67 0.10 24.43
C LEU A 286 -2.46 0.40 25.91
N LYS A 287 -2.33 -0.63 26.78
CA LYS A 287 -2.16 -0.53 28.23
C LYS A 287 -3.28 0.26 28.92
N LEU A 288 -4.49 0.17 28.39
CA LEU A 288 -5.67 0.78 29.00
C LEU A 288 -6.26 -0.14 30.09
N THR A 289 -6.84 0.46 31.09
CA THR A 289 -7.44 -0.27 32.20
C THR A 289 -8.81 -0.84 31.83
N HIS A 290 -9.23 -1.89 32.53
CA HIS A 290 -10.56 -2.45 32.37
C HIS A 290 -11.67 -1.39 32.61
N ARG A 291 -11.46 -0.46 33.55
CA ARG A 291 -12.41 0.63 33.81
C ARG A 291 -12.56 1.52 32.59
N GLN A 292 -11.45 1.97 31.98
CA GLN A 292 -11.49 2.81 30.78
C GLN A 292 -12.19 2.10 29.62
N PHE A 293 -11.95 0.79 29.46
CA PHE A 293 -12.67 -0.01 28.46
C PHE A 293 -14.18 -0.06 28.72
N ILE A 294 -14.59 -0.28 29.99
CA ILE A 294 -16.01 -0.29 30.35
C ILE A 294 -16.65 1.10 30.16
N ASP A 295 -15.94 2.17 30.57
CA ASP A 295 -16.41 3.54 30.42
C ASP A 295 -16.64 3.90 28.94
N ALA A 296 -15.81 3.43 28.01
CA ALA A 296 -16.02 3.56 26.57
C ALA A 296 -17.22 2.70 26.10
N LYS A 297 -17.26 1.42 26.49
CA LYS A 297 -18.33 0.48 26.08
C LYS A 297 -19.71 0.96 26.48
N ILE A 298 -19.87 1.55 27.67
CA ILE A 298 -21.18 1.98 28.17
C ILE A 298 -21.73 3.24 27.46
N LYS A 299 -20.93 3.96 26.67
CA LYS A 299 -21.39 5.06 25.82
C LYS A 299 -22.30 4.58 24.67
N ILE A 300 -22.08 3.34 24.22
CA ILE A 300 -22.99 2.71 23.26
C ILE A 300 -24.30 2.34 23.98
N PRO A 301 -25.48 2.61 23.40
CA PRO A 301 -26.77 2.23 23.98
C PRO A 301 -26.86 0.72 24.29
N ARG A 302 -27.52 0.37 25.39
CA ARG A 302 -27.58 -1.04 25.85
C ARG A 302 -28.17 -1.99 24.82
N GLU A 303 -29.18 -1.53 24.08
CA GLU A 303 -29.87 -2.26 23.02
C GLU A 303 -28.99 -2.57 21.79
N ARG A 304 -27.91 -1.81 21.61
CA ARG A 304 -26.93 -1.98 20.52
C ARG A 304 -25.69 -2.79 20.94
N ARG A 305 -25.58 -3.13 22.22
CA ARG A 305 -24.48 -3.92 22.75
C ARG A 305 -24.88 -5.39 22.76
N SER A 306 -24.11 -6.28 22.14
CA SER A 306 -24.25 -7.72 22.40
C SER A 306 -23.88 -8.03 23.86
N SER A 307 -24.59 -8.96 24.42
CA SER A 307 -24.53 -9.38 25.83
C SER A 307 -23.19 -10.03 26.14
#